data_63e30c94c2c5d593a7530ffa56b476b5
#
_entry.id   63e30c94c2c5d593a7530ffa56b476b5
#
_cell.length_a   1.000
_cell.length_b   1.000
_cell.length_c   1.000
_cell.angle_alpha   90.00
_cell.angle_beta   90.00
_cell.angle_gamma   90.00
#
_symmetry.space_group_name_H-M   'P 1'
#
loop_
_entity.id
_entity.type
_entity.pdbx_description
1 polymer ?
#
loop_
_entity_poly.entity_id
_entity_poly.type
_entity_poly.pdbx_seq_one_letter_code
_entity_poly.pdbx_strand_id
1 'polypeptide(L)'
;MKNVRHILIFPLILMMTAGLTGQNQVPKGDWILEKVDENYGSDNKIMTATMVIHGRRGSREVTSKIWVRGNDQSFTEYLAPPREKGTKMLKLGDQLWMYSPSTDRTIQISGHMLRQSVMGSDLSYEDMMEDPKLQNMYSAQVIGEESYMDRPCWVLELTSIKEDIAYHSRKVWVDKERFVTLKEDRFARGGKLLKTTEVKKVEKIDNRWIPTHALFKDVLKSGKGTEFFVDSMIFNAEIPDYIFTKAALRR
;
A
#
# COMPACT_ATOMS: atom_id res chain seq x y z
N MET A 1 8.39 86.50 39.98
CA MET A 1 7.36 85.45 39.69
C MET A 1 7.92 84.67 38.57
N LYS A 2 8.44 83.43 38.85
CA LYS A 2 9.08 82.53 37.87
C LYS A 2 8.06 81.39 37.56
N ASN A 3 7.59 81.30 36.31
CA ASN A 3 6.75 80.21 35.81
C ASN A 3 7.62 79.00 35.52
N VAL A 4 7.38 77.89 36.23
CA VAL A 4 7.97 76.58 35.96
C VAL A 4 7.00 75.80 35.08
N ARG A 5 7.41 75.53 33.84
CA ARG A 5 6.68 74.64 32.90
C ARG A 5 7.12 73.23 33.19
N HIS A 6 6.16 72.33 33.61
CA HIS A 6 6.36 70.92 33.73
C HIS A 6 6.20 70.30 32.32
N ILE A 7 7.27 69.69 31.82
CA ILE A 7 7.25 68.84 30.60
C ILE A 7 6.92 67.43 31.04
N LEU A 8 5.72 66.95 30.66
CA LEU A 8 5.33 65.54 30.80
C LEU A 8 5.96 64.72 29.69
N ILE A 9 6.94 63.86 30.04
CA ILE A 9 7.50 62.87 29.14
C ILE A 9 6.67 61.62 29.23
N PHE A 10 5.94 61.26 28.13
CA PHE A 10 5.22 60.01 27.98
C PHE A 10 6.22 58.95 27.48
N PRO A 11 6.37 57.81 28.16
CA PRO A 11 7.21 56.74 27.60
C PRO A 11 6.38 55.97 26.53
N LEU A 12 6.91 56.02 25.30
CA LEU A 12 6.41 55.20 24.17
C LEU A 12 6.82 53.73 24.40
N ILE A 13 5.86 52.92 24.89
CA ILE A 13 6.03 51.47 25.01
C ILE A 13 5.88 50.89 23.62
N LEU A 14 7.05 50.51 23.02
CA LEU A 14 7.16 49.78 21.77
C LEU A 14 6.76 48.30 22.04
N MET A 15 5.50 47.92 21.79
CA MET A 15 5.07 46.53 21.81
C MET A 15 5.73 45.79 20.64
N MET A 16 6.81 45.04 20.90
CA MET A 16 7.32 44.02 20.01
C MET A 16 6.32 42.88 19.97
N THR A 17 5.51 42.83 18.93
CA THR A 17 4.76 41.62 18.57
C THR A 17 5.74 40.58 18.04
N ALA A 18 6.18 39.67 18.90
CA ALA A 18 6.88 38.47 18.49
C ALA A 18 5.90 37.62 17.63
N GLY A 19 6.06 37.72 16.31
CA GLY A 19 5.37 36.85 15.39
C GLY A 19 5.83 35.40 15.67
N LEU A 20 5.00 34.61 16.28
CA LEU A 20 5.11 33.15 16.32
C LEU A 20 4.97 32.65 14.88
N THR A 21 6.08 32.65 14.14
CA THR A 21 6.19 31.80 12.95
C THR A 21 6.25 30.36 13.44
N GLY A 22 5.09 29.72 13.54
CA GLY A 22 5.01 28.28 13.70
C GLY A 22 5.77 27.66 12.51
N GLN A 23 7.00 27.26 12.71
CA GLN A 23 7.70 26.38 11.79
C GLN A 23 6.85 25.10 11.74
N ASN A 24 6.12 24.88 10.63
CA ASN A 24 5.53 23.59 10.31
C ASN A 24 6.70 22.59 10.18
N GLN A 25 7.06 21.97 11.29
CA GLN A 25 8.09 20.93 11.30
C GLN A 25 7.58 19.79 10.44
N VAL A 26 8.32 19.46 9.37
CA VAL A 26 8.02 18.30 8.53
C VAL A 26 8.01 17.05 9.42
N PRO A 27 6.92 16.25 9.43
CA PRO A 27 6.85 15.04 10.25
C PRO A 27 7.98 14.07 9.92
N LYS A 28 8.36 13.24 10.88
CA LYS A 28 9.32 12.15 10.63
C LYS A 28 8.72 11.14 9.65
N GLY A 29 9.53 10.63 8.71
CA GLY A 29 9.09 9.66 7.71
C GLY A 29 8.48 8.40 8.31
N ASP A 30 9.10 7.85 9.36
CA ASP A 30 8.59 6.66 10.07
C ASP A 30 7.21 6.90 10.69
N TRP A 31 6.95 8.10 11.25
CA TRP A 31 5.63 8.44 11.77
C TRP A 31 4.57 8.51 10.65
N ILE A 32 4.92 9.05 9.48
CA ILE A 32 4.01 9.08 8.33
C ILE A 32 3.71 7.65 7.88
N LEU A 33 4.73 6.79 7.81
CA LEU A 33 4.58 5.39 7.42
C LEU A 33 3.69 4.62 8.40
N GLU A 34 3.85 4.86 9.72
CA GLU A 34 2.97 4.29 10.75
C GLU A 34 1.50 4.68 10.50
N LYS A 35 1.21 5.95 10.18
CA LYS A 35 -0.16 6.41 9.87
C LYS A 35 -0.73 5.78 8.60
N VAL A 36 0.10 5.53 7.60
CA VAL A 36 -0.29 4.77 6.40
C VAL A 36 -0.66 3.34 6.78
N ASP A 37 0.17 2.66 7.57
CA ASP A 37 -0.06 1.28 8.00
C ASP A 37 -1.31 1.15 8.89
N GLU A 38 -1.58 2.13 9.78
CA GLU A 38 -2.80 2.20 10.58
C GLU A 38 -4.07 2.31 9.71
N ASN A 39 -4.01 3.07 8.61
CA ASN A 39 -5.15 3.26 7.71
C ASN A 39 -5.56 1.94 7.03
N TYR A 40 -4.59 1.07 6.71
CA TYR A 40 -4.84 -0.26 6.13
C TYR A 40 -5.05 -1.36 7.17
N GLY A 41 -4.66 -1.13 8.42
CA GLY A 41 -4.69 -2.11 9.48
C GLY A 41 -6.11 -2.55 9.85
N SER A 42 -6.35 -3.84 9.99
CA SER A 42 -7.53 -4.43 10.63
C SER A 42 -7.23 -5.87 11.01
N ASP A 43 -7.98 -6.39 12.00
CA ASP A 43 -7.80 -7.78 12.42
C ASP A 43 -8.22 -8.75 11.33
N ASN A 44 -9.34 -8.47 10.66
CA ASN A 44 -9.87 -9.29 9.58
C ASN A 44 -10.39 -8.43 8.44
N LYS A 45 -10.24 -8.93 7.20
CA LYS A 45 -10.81 -8.30 5.99
C LYS A 45 -11.39 -9.36 5.07
N ILE A 46 -12.53 -9.05 4.46
CA ILE A 46 -13.06 -9.79 3.31
C ILE A 46 -13.20 -8.81 2.16
N MET A 47 -12.66 -9.16 1.01
CA MET A 47 -12.66 -8.29 -0.16
C MET A 47 -12.97 -9.08 -1.41
N THR A 48 -13.74 -8.50 -2.33
CA THR A 48 -13.83 -8.94 -3.73
C THR A 48 -13.07 -7.96 -4.58
N ALA A 49 -12.25 -8.46 -5.48
CA ALA A 49 -11.40 -7.63 -6.32
C ALA A 49 -11.30 -8.19 -7.74
N THR A 50 -11.18 -7.29 -8.69
CA THR A 50 -11.00 -7.60 -10.12
C THR A 50 -9.67 -7.04 -10.62
N MET A 51 -8.85 -7.88 -11.24
CA MET A 51 -7.65 -7.49 -11.97
C MET A 51 -7.96 -7.43 -13.45
N VAL A 52 -7.66 -6.31 -14.12
CA VAL A 52 -7.66 -6.17 -15.57
C VAL A 52 -6.22 -6.20 -16.06
N ILE A 53 -5.81 -7.31 -16.66
CA ILE A 53 -4.44 -7.56 -17.10
C ILE A 53 -4.31 -7.17 -18.56
N HIS A 54 -3.55 -6.10 -18.85
CA HIS A 54 -3.38 -5.57 -20.20
C HIS A 54 -2.21 -6.23 -20.92
N GLY A 55 -2.50 -7.27 -21.69
CA GLY A 55 -1.51 -7.96 -22.53
C GLY A 55 -1.29 -7.27 -23.89
N ARG A 56 -0.38 -7.81 -24.69
CA ARG A 56 -0.08 -7.30 -26.05
C ARG A 56 -1.26 -7.42 -27.02
N ARG A 57 -2.10 -8.47 -26.88
CA ARG A 57 -3.16 -8.83 -27.81
C ARG A 57 -4.57 -8.52 -27.31
N GLY A 58 -4.67 -7.94 -26.13
CA GLY A 58 -5.96 -7.65 -25.49
C GLY A 58 -5.85 -7.69 -23.97
N SER A 59 -6.94 -7.36 -23.30
CA SER A 59 -7.05 -7.39 -21.86
C SER A 59 -7.88 -8.58 -21.44
N ARG A 60 -7.64 -9.08 -20.22
CA ARG A 60 -8.45 -10.11 -19.57
C ARG A 60 -8.71 -9.74 -18.12
N GLU A 61 -9.86 -10.14 -17.64
CA GLU A 61 -10.27 -9.89 -16.28
C GLU A 61 -10.14 -11.16 -15.44
N VAL A 62 -9.74 -10.97 -14.18
CA VAL A 62 -9.65 -12.05 -13.20
C VAL A 62 -10.26 -11.53 -11.90
N THR A 63 -11.39 -12.11 -11.50
CA THR A 63 -12.10 -11.75 -10.28
C THR A 63 -11.79 -12.75 -9.19
N SER A 64 -11.55 -12.25 -7.97
CA SER A 64 -11.25 -13.08 -6.81
C SER A 64 -11.96 -12.57 -5.55
N LYS A 65 -12.20 -13.50 -4.63
CA LYS A 65 -12.60 -13.21 -3.25
C LYS A 65 -11.44 -13.53 -2.33
N ILE A 66 -11.15 -12.61 -1.43
CA ILE A 66 -9.96 -12.64 -0.59
C ILE A 66 -10.39 -12.47 0.86
N TRP A 67 -9.89 -13.35 1.71
CA TRP A 67 -10.04 -13.29 3.17
C TRP A 67 -8.67 -13.06 3.76
N VAL A 68 -8.55 -12.11 4.67
CA VAL A 68 -7.30 -11.77 5.35
C VAL A 68 -7.54 -11.76 6.85
N ARG A 69 -6.64 -12.37 7.60
CA ARG A 69 -6.60 -12.31 9.07
C ARG A 69 -5.20 -11.87 9.51
N GLY A 70 -5.16 -10.77 10.27
CA GLY A 70 -3.90 -10.16 10.66
C GLY A 70 -3.00 -9.81 9.48
N ASN A 71 -1.70 -9.98 9.66
CA ASN A 71 -0.69 -9.66 8.64
C ASN A 71 -0.17 -10.90 7.89
N ASP A 72 -0.43 -12.09 8.41
CA ASP A 72 0.24 -13.34 8.03
C ASP A 72 -0.67 -14.41 7.44
N GLN A 73 -1.99 -14.22 7.46
CA GLN A 73 -2.94 -15.19 6.92
C GLN A 73 -3.79 -14.59 5.83
N SER A 74 -3.80 -15.22 4.66
CA SER A 74 -4.75 -14.88 3.60
C SER A 74 -5.20 -16.12 2.84
N PHE A 75 -6.46 -16.10 2.43
CA PHE A 75 -7.04 -17.08 1.53
C PHE A 75 -7.66 -16.35 0.34
N THR A 76 -7.33 -16.79 -0.87
CA THR A 76 -7.86 -16.21 -2.10
C THR A 76 -8.54 -17.30 -2.91
N GLU A 77 -9.76 -17.05 -3.38
CA GLU A 77 -10.46 -17.90 -4.34
C GLU A 77 -10.74 -17.11 -5.60
N TYR A 78 -10.33 -17.65 -6.74
CA TYR A 78 -10.60 -17.06 -8.05
C TYR A 78 -11.99 -17.47 -8.53
N LEU A 79 -12.82 -16.47 -8.86
CA LEU A 79 -14.22 -16.63 -9.22
C LEU A 79 -14.44 -16.61 -10.73
N ALA A 80 -13.60 -15.87 -11.46
CA ALA A 80 -13.64 -15.69 -12.91
C ALA A 80 -12.24 -15.41 -13.46
N PRO A 81 -11.98 -15.67 -14.75
CA PRO A 81 -12.84 -16.30 -15.74
C PRO A 81 -12.99 -17.82 -15.50
N PRO A 82 -13.80 -18.55 -16.30
CA PRO A 82 -14.02 -20.00 -16.14
C PRO A 82 -12.73 -20.82 -16.04
N ARG A 83 -11.68 -20.43 -16.76
CA ARG A 83 -10.36 -21.09 -16.73
C ARG A 83 -9.67 -21.03 -15.36
N GLU A 84 -9.87 -19.94 -14.62
CA GLU A 84 -9.21 -19.68 -13.32
C GLU A 84 -10.14 -20.02 -12.14
N LYS A 85 -11.45 -20.18 -12.42
CA LYS A 85 -12.45 -20.41 -11.39
C LYS A 85 -12.14 -21.63 -10.54
N GLY A 86 -12.21 -21.45 -9.21
CA GLY A 86 -11.92 -22.49 -8.23
C GLY A 86 -10.43 -22.69 -7.95
N THR A 87 -9.52 -21.97 -8.65
CA THR A 87 -8.13 -21.87 -8.21
C THR A 87 -8.11 -21.15 -6.86
N LYS A 88 -7.38 -21.69 -5.91
CA LYS A 88 -7.30 -21.15 -4.54
C LYS A 88 -5.84 -20.97 -4.10
N MET A 89 -5.63 -19.97 -3.28
CA MET A 89 -4.32 -19.68 -2.69
C MET A 89 -4.47 -19.51 -1.18
N LEU A 90 -3.51 -20.02 -0.43
CA LEU A 90 -3.45 -19.92 1.03
C LEU A 90 -2.07 -19.46 1.44
N LYS A 91 -1.99 -18.30 2.10
CA LYS A 91 -0.80 -17.81 2.81
C LYS A 91 -0.97 -18.12 4.30
N LEU A 92 0.05 -18.72 4.91
CA LEU A 92 0.18 -18.88 6.36
C LEU A 92 1.62 -18.52 6.73
N GLY A 93 1.82 -17.36 7.36
CA GLY A 93 3.13 -16.82 7.63
C GLY A 93 3.94 -16.64 6.36
N ASP A 94 5.08 -17.29 6.29
CA ASP A 94 6.04 -17.29 5.18
C ASP A 94 5.77 -18.37 4.10
N GLN A 95 4.67 -19.10 4.23
CA GLN A 95 4.34 -20.20 3.31
C GLN A 95 3.14 -19.85 2.45
N LEU A 96 3.23 -20.19 1.16
CA LEU A 96 2.18 -20.00 0.17
C LEU A 96 1.87 -21.30 -0.54
N TRP A 97 0.59 -21.66 -0.59
CA TRP A 97 0.10 -22.81 -1.36
C TRP A 97 -0.90 -22.38 -2.41
N MET A 98 -0.90 -23.07 -3.53
CA MET A 98 -1.88 -22.90 -4.59
C MET A 98 -2.51 -24.25 -4.93
N TYR A 99 -3.83 -24.29 -4.99
CA TYR A 99 -4.61 -25.39 -5.52
C TYR A 99 -5.12 -25.05 -6.92
N SER A 100 -4.95 -25.99 -7.85
CA SER A 100 -5.46 -25.87 -9.21
C SER A 100 -6.54 -26.95 -9.45
N PRO A 101 -7.79 -26.56 -9.69
CA PRO A 101 -8.88 -27.54 -9.93
C PRO A 101 -8.69 -28.30 -11.25
N SER A 102 -8.06 -27.70 -12.25
CA SER A 102 -7.82 -28.35 -13.55
C SER A 102 -6.89 -29.55 -13.46
N THR A 103 -6.01 -29.62 -12.46
CA THR A 103 -5.06 -30.72 -12.25
C THR A 103 -5.32 -31.48 -10.95
N ASP A 104 -6.25 -31.01 -10.12
CA ASP A 104 -6.53 -31.49 -8.75
C ASP A 104 -5.25 -31.55 -7.89
N ARG A 105 -4.37 -30.56 -8.03
CA ARG A 105 -3.09 -30.53 -7.31
C ARG A 105 -2.99 -29.31 -6.42
N THR A 106 -2.45 -29.52 -5.23
CA THR A 106 -1.96 -28.46 -4.34
C THR A 106 -0.46 -28.44 -4.39
N ILE A 107 0.15 -27.29 -4.69
CA ILE A 107 1.59 -27.08 -4.73
C ILE A 107 1.97 -25.95 -3.75
N GLN A 108 3.15 -26.04 -3.16
CA GLN A 108 3.75 -24.94 -2.43
C GLN A 108 4.50 -24.04 -3.39
N ILE A 109 4.20 -22.75 -3.36
CA ILE A 109 4.94 -21.72 -4.12
C ILE A 109 6.09 -21.26 -3.25
N SER A 110 7.33 -21.54 -3.69
CA SER A 110 8.54 -21.22 -2.93
C SER A 110 9.75 -20.96 -3.84
N GLY A 111 10.80 -20.38 -3.26
CA GLY A 111 12.04 -20.09 -3.98
C GLY A 111 11.80 -19.23 -5.24
N HIS A 112 12.34 -19.66 -6.39
CA HIS A 112 12.21 -18.90 -7.64
C HIS A 112 10.76 -18.78 -8.14
N MET A 113 9.84 -19.65 -7.70
CA MET A 113 8.44 -19.57 -8.08
C MET A 113 7.77 -18.30 -7.52
N LEU A 114 8.23 -17.77 -6.37
CA LEU A 114 7.71 -16.54 -5.78
C LEU A 114 7.85 -15.34 -6.74
N ARG A 115 8.84 -15.33 -7.61
CA ARG A 115 9.05 -14.25 -8.60
C ARG A 115 8.15 -14.37 -9.83
N GLN A 116 7.38 -15.46 -9.95
CA GLN A 116 6.45 -15.63 -11.07
C GLN A 116 5.23 -14.74 -10.90
N SER A 117 4.62 -14.41 -12.03
CA SER A 117 3.41 -13.57 -12.06
C SER A 117 2.20 -14.30 -11.51
N VAL A 118 1.46 -13.63 -10.65
CA VAL A 118 0.13 -14.06 -10.22
C VAL A 118 -0.82 -13.94 -11.41
N MET A 119 -1.39 -15.05 -11.85
CA MET A 119 -2.31 -15.09 -13.00
C MET A 119 -1.78 -14.33 -14.25
N GLY A 120 -0.46 -14.26 -14.43
CA GLY A 120 0.17 -13.53 -15.55
C GLY A 120 0.01 -12.00 -15.49
N SER A 121 -0.33 -11.44 -14.33
CA SER A 121 -0.40 -10.01 -14.06
C SER A 121 0.99 -9.39 -13.88
N ASP A 122 1.06 -8.10 -13.58
CA ASP A 122 2.27 -7.39 -13.19
C ASP A 122 2.63 -7.61 -11.69
N LEU A 123 1.74 -8.25 -10.93
CA LEU A 123 2.01 -8.70 -9.57
C LEU A 123 2.72 -10.07 -9.58
N SER A 124 3.63 -10.28 -8.64
CA SER A 124 4.28 -11.57 -8.38
C SER A 124 3.71 -12.23 -7.13
N TYR A 125 3.96 -13.54 -6.95
CA TYR A 125 3.63 -14.19 -5.68
C TYR A 125 4.43 -13.59 -4.52
N GLU A 126 5.63 -13.08 -4.76
CA GLU A 126 6.45 -12.38 -3.78
C GLU A 126 5.76 -11.10 -3.26
N ASP A 127 5.08 -10.35 -4.14
CA ASP A 127 4.27 -9.18 -3.73
C ASP A 127 3.13 -9.59 -2.78
N MET A 128 2.54 -10.77 -2.97
CA MET A 128 1.48 -11.29 -2.08
C MET A 128 2.01 -11.77 -0.73
N MET A 129 3.31 -12.07 -0.66
CA MET A 129 3.96 -12.53 0.56
C MET A 129 4.46 -11.40 1.44
N GLU A 130 4.55 -10.17 0.93
CA GLU A 130 4.99 -9.02 1.72
C GLU A 130 4.17 -8.83 3.01
N ASP A 131 4.83 -8.34 4.06
CA ASP A 131 4.13 -7.83 5.25
C ASP A 131 3.36 -6.57 4.85
N PRO A 132 2.05 -6.50 5.08
CA PRO A 132 1.26 -5.31 4.76
C PRO A 132 1.67 -4.07 5.57
N LYS A 133 2.38 -4.24 6.70
CA LYS A 133 2.93 -3.15 7.49
C LYS A 133 4.36 -2.84 7.03
N LEU A 134 4.49 -1.80 6.23
CA LEU A 134 5.79 -1.41 5.67
C LEU A 134 6.81 -0.99 6.75
N GLN A 135 6.36 -0.46 7.88
CA GLN A 135 7.22 -0.13 9.02
C GLN A 135 8.00 -1.34 9.60
N ASN A 136 7.50 -2.57 9.40
CA ASN A 136 8.19 -3.79 9.82
C ASN A 136 9.38 -4.14 8.91
N MET A 137 9.44 -3.54 7.72
CA MET A 137 10.40 -3.88 6.67
C MET A 137 11.30 -2.72 6.27
N TYR A 138 10.88 -1.48 6.50
CA TYR A 138 11.56 -0.28 6.02
C TYR A 138 11.66 0.78 7.10
N SER A 139 12.75 1.55 7.07
CA SER A 139 12.85 2.89 7.65
C SER A 139 12.47 3.93 6.61
N ALA A 140 11.86 5.03 7.02
CA ALA A 140 11.34 6.05 6.14
C ALA A 140 11.95 7.43 6.40
N GLN A 141 12.35 8.13 5.34
CA GLN A 141 12.79 9.52 5.39
C GLN A 141 11.93 10.37 4.46
N VAL A 142 11.53 11.56 4.91
CA VAL A 142 10.90 12.56 4.03
C VAL A 142 11.99 13.21 3.19
N ILE A 143 11.91 13.04 1.86
CA ILE A 143 12.89 13.60 0.92
C ILE A 143 12.36 14.81 0.15
N GLY A 144 11.07 15.13 0.30
CA GLY A 144 10.44 16.26 -0.35
C GLY A 144 8.94 16.26 -0.24
N GLU A 145 8.34 17.19 -0.96
CA GLU A 145 6.90 17.35 -1.10
C GLU A 145 6.58 17.57 -2.58
N GLU A 146 5.56 16.87 -3.06
CA GLU A 146 5.10 16.97 -4.44
C GLU A 146 3.56 16.97 -4.46
N SER A 147 2.95 17.45 -5.55
CA SER A 147 1.53 17.28 -5.79
C SER A 147 1.31 16.06 -6.68
N TYR A 148 0.39 15.17 -6.30
CA TYR A 148 -0.02 14.02 -7.10
C TYR A 148 -1.55 13.86 -7.02
N MET A 149 -2.23 13.70 -8.17
CA MET A 149 -3.70 13.69 -8.27
C MET A 149 -4.35 14.94 -7.63
N ASP A 150 -3.76 16.12 -7.85
CA ASP A 150 -4.17 17.40 -7.23
C ASP A 150 -4.19 17.38 -5.68
N ARG A 151 -3.42 16.46 -5.07
CA ARG A 151 -3.28 16.30 -3.63
C ARG A 151 -1.86 16.61 -3.18
N PRO A 152 -1.67 17.40 -2.12
CA PRO A 152 -0.35 17.62 -1.54
C PRO A 152 0.14 16.32 -0.89
N CYS A 153 1.34 15.89 -1.27
CA CYS A 153 1.95 14.65 -0.77
C CYS A 153 3.29 14.93 -0.12
N TRP A 154 3.60 14.18 0.93
CA TRP A 154 4.98 13.93 1.31
C TRP A 154 5.58 12.90 0.36
N VAL A 155 6.84 13.11 -0.03
CA VAL A 155 7.62 12.12 -0.76
C VAL A 155 8.57 11.46 0.22
N LEU A 156 8.40 10.15 0.41
CA LEU A 156 9.25 9.37 1.30
C LEU A 156 10.20 8.50 0.49
N GLU A 157 11.43 8.39 0.96
CA GLU A 157 12.33 7.30 0.61
C GLU A 157 12.29 6.25 1.72
N LEU A 158 11.96 5.02 1.35
CA LEU A 158 11.95 3.87 2.24
C LEU A 158 13.19 3.02 1.94
N THR A 159 13.98 2.75 2.97
CA THR A 159 15.16 1.86 2.88
C THR A 159 14.92 0.60 3.69
N SER A 160 15.14 -0.56 3.11
CA SER A 160 14.93 -1.84 3.79
C SER A 160 15.81 -1.97 5.03
N ILE A 161 15.18 -2.43 6.12
CA ILE A 161 15.85 -2.87 7.36
C ILE A 161 16.04 -4.40 7.39
N LYS A 162 15.61 -5.10 6.31
CA LYS A 162 15.78 -6.55 6.12
C LYS A 162 16.79 -6.82 5.03
N GLU A 163 17.55 -7.92 5.16
CA GLU A 163 18.55 -8.31 4.14
C GLU A 163 17.92 -9.04 2.97
N ASP A 164 17.02 -9.98 3.24
CA ASP A 164 16.34 -10.80 2.23
C ASP A 164 14.96 -10.22 1.93
N ILE A 165 14.92 -9.29 0.99
CA ILE A 165 13.71 -8.58 0.58
C ILE A 165 13.71 -8.34 -0.93
N ALA A 166 12.54 -8.44 -1.55
CA ALA A 166 12.35 -8.24 -2.99
C ALA A 166 12.75 -6.84 -3.45
N TYR A 167 12.38 -5.81 -2.70
CA TYR A 167 12.61 -4.41 -3.03
C TYR A 167 13.45 -3.74 -1.96
N HIS A 168 14.69 -3.41 -2.31
CA HIS A 168 15.64 -2.84 -1.35
C HIS A 168 15.29 -1.41 -0.93
N SER A 169 14.71 -0.63 -1.83
CA SER A 169 14.20 0.71 -1.53
C SER A 169 12.91 1.00 -2.28
N ARG A 170 12.16 1.97 -1.75
CA ARG A 170 10.94 2.47 -2.37
C ARG A 170 10.89 3.99 -2.31
N LYS A 171 10.30 4.61 -3.31
CA LYS A 171 9.89 6.02 -3.27
C LYS A 171 8.37 6.05 -3.25
N VAL A 172 7.78 6.68 -2.24
CA VAL A 172 6.32 6.71 -2.06
C VAL A 172 5.82 8.12 -1.89
N TRP A 173 4.67 8.41 -2.48
CA TRP A 173 3.96 9.69 -2.38
C TRP A 173 2.74 9.48 -1.49
N VAL A 174 2.76 10.06 -0.29
CA VAL A 174 1.72 9.91 0.72
C VAL A 174 0.89 11.17 0.81
N ASP A 175 -0.42 11.06 0.59
CA ASP A 175 -1.39 12.15 0.78
C ASP A 175 -1.33 12.68 2.22
N LYS A 176 -1.10 13.99 2.37
CA LYS A 176 -0.89 14.65 3.66
C LYS A 176 -2.11 14.65 4.59
N GLU A 177 -3.32 14.52 4.05
CA GLU A 177 -4.55 14.54 4.82
C GLU A 177 -5.12 13.14 5.07
N ARG A 178 -4.99 12.26 4.07
CA ARG A 178 -5.62 10.94 4.08
C ARG A 178 -4.69 9.82 4.53
N PHE A 179 -3.39 10.08 4.60
CA PHE A 179 -2.36 9.07 4.89
C PHE A 179 -2.49 7.83 3.99
N VAL A 180 -2.68 8.07 2.70
CA VAL A 180 -2.77 7.04 1.67
C VAL A 180 -1.60 7.19 0.72
N THR A 181 -0.92 6.10 0.42
CA THR A 181 0.09 6.07 -0.64
C THR A 181 -0.62 6.16 -1.98
N LEU A 182 -0.40 7.26 -2.73
CA LEU A 182 -1.01 7.51 -4.04
C LEU A 182 -0.14 7.03 -5.21
N LYS A 183 1.18 6.96 -4.99
CA LYS A 183 2.15 6.44 -5.97
C LYS A 183 3.30 5.77 -5.25
N GLU A 184 3.84 4.73 -5.84
CA GLU A 184 4.99 3.98 -5.33
C GLU A 184 5.88 3.52 -6.48
N ASP A 185 7.19 3.72 -6.32
CA ASP A 185 8.24 3.16 -7.17
C ASP A 185 9.10 2.22 -6.33
N ARG A 186 9.32 0.98 -6.80
CA ARG A 186 10.03 -0.09 -6.09
C ARG A 186 11.34 -0.43 -6.79
N PHE A 187 12.45 -0.44 -6.05
CA PHE A 187 13.79 -0.56 -6.59
C PHE A 187 14.53 -1.80 -6.08
N ALA A 188 15.35 -2.38 -6.95
CA ALA A 188 16.34 -3.37 -6.58
C ALA A 188 17.49 -2.74 -5.75
N ARG A 189 18.32 -3.57 -5.10
CA ARG A 189 19.51 -3.15 -4.32
C ARG A 189 20.45 -2.24 -5.13
N GLY A 190 20.57 -2.43 -6.43
CA GLY A 190 21.38 -1.60 -7.32
C GLY A 190 20.68 -0.33 -7.83
N GLY A 191 19.55 0.08 -7.27
CA GLY A 191 18.80 1.29 -7.67
C GLY A 191 18.01 1.13 -8.97
N LYS A 192 17.94 -0.07 -9.56
CA LYS A 192 17.14 -0.31 -10.77
C LYS A 192 15.67 -0.35 -10.41
N LEU A 193 14.85 0.49 -11.08
CA LEU A 193 13.39 0.44 -10.97
C LEU A 193 12.87 -0.92 -11.47
N LEU A 194 12.04 -1.57 -10.66
CA LEU A 194 11.44 -2.87 -10.96
C LEU A 194 9.93 -2.77 -11.17
N LYS A 195 9.23 -2.05 -10.29
CA LYS A 195 7.77 -1.91 -10.36
C LYS A 195 7.34 -0.51 -9.99
N THR A 196 6.19 -0.12 -10.52
CA THR A 196 5.48 1.08 -10.12
C THR A 196 4.03 0.76 -9.77
N THR A 197 3.47 1.53 -8.84
CA THR A 197 2.06 1.50 -8.50
C THR A 197 1.53 2.93 -8.59
N GLU A 198 0.42 3.12 -9.28
CA GLU A 198 -0.28 4.40 -9.39
C GLU A 198 -1.73 4.22 -8.96
N VAL A 199 -2.14 4.91 -7.91
CA VAL A 199 -3.53 4.96 -7.50
C VAL A 199 -4.30 5.85 -8.46
N LYS A 200 -5.48 5.39 -8.88
CA LYS A 200 -6.38 6.11 -9.78
C LYS A 200 -7.65 6.59 -9.07
N LYS A 201 -8.03 5.90 -7.97
CA LYS A 201 -9.20 6.26 -7.16
C LYS A 201 -8.98 5.88 -5.70
N VAL A 202 -9.40 6.78 -4.81
CA VAL A 202 -9.44 6.56 -3.36
C VAL A 202 -10.84 6.81 -2.87
N GLU A 203 -11.39 5.89 -2.10
CA GLU A 203 -12.72 6.00 -1.49
C GLU A 203 -12.66 5.82 0.02
N LYS A 204 -13.67 6.32 0.70
CA LYS A 204 -13.81 6.15 2.14
C LYS A 204 -14.69 4.93 2.41
N ILE A 205 -14.09 3.88 2.99
CA ILE A 205 -14.77 2.64 3.39
C ILE A 205 -14.58 2.48 4.90
N ASP A 206 -15.66 2.38 5.64
CA ASP A 206 -15.64 2.20 7.11
C ASP A 206 -14.68 3.18 7.82
N ASN A 207 -14.84 4.49 7.51
CA ASN A 207 -14.00 5.60 7.99
C ASN A 207 -12.51 5.57 7.60
N ARG A 208 -12.07 4.66 6.75
CA ARG A 208 -10.70 4.53 6.24
C ARG A 208 -10.61 4.98 4.79
N TRP A 209 -9.52 5.64 4.42
CA TRP A 209 -9.26 6.01 3.03
C TRP A 209 -8.54 4.87 2.32
N ILE A 210 -9.21 4.23 1.36
CA ILE A 210 -8.73 3.02 0.68
C ILE A 210 -8.58 3.29 -0.81
N PRO A 211 -7.42 2.98 -1.43
CA PRO A 211 -7.30 2.89 -2.88
C PRO A 211 -8.23 1.80 -3.41
N THR A 212 -9.24 2.20 -4.17
CA THR A 212 -10.19 1.25 -4.79
C THR A 212 -9.88 0.98 -6.25
N HIS A 213 -9.00 1.77 -6.87
CA HIS A 213 -8.48 1.53 -8.20
C HIS A 213 -6.99 1.91 -8.25
N ALA A 214 -6.14 0.98 -8.66
CA ALA A 214 -4.71 1.20 -8.83
C ALA A 214 -4.19 0.49 -10.08
N LEU A 215 -3.16 1.08 -10.72
CA LEU A 215 -2.41 0.49 -11.81
C LEU A 215 -1.07 -0.02 -11.28
N PHE A 216 -0.82 -1.31 -11.42
CA PHE A 216 0.47 -1.96 -11.16
C PHE A 216 1.23 -2.17 -12.45
N LYS A 217 2.51 -1.85 -12.46
CA LYS A 217 3.38 -2.05 -13.63
C LYS A 217 4.70 -2.68 -13.21
N ASP A 218 4.98 -3.85 -13.76
CA ASP A 218 6.31 -4.44 -13.79
C ASP A 218 7.06 -3.82 -14.99
N VAL A 219 8.05 -2.96 -14.72
CA VAL A 219 8.73 -2.21 -15.79
C VAL A 219 9.59 -3.11 -16.69
N LEU A 220 9.86 -4.34 -16.24
CA LEU A 220 10.60 -5.34 -17.02
C LEU A 220 9.70 -6.10 -18.02
N LYS A 221 8.37 -5.97 -17.86
CA LYS A 221 7.39 -6.60 -18.75
C LYS A 221 6.90 -5.63 -19.81
N SER A 222 6.64 -6.17 -20.99
CA SER A 222 5.90 -5.46 -22.03
C SER A 222 4.41 -5.47 -21.71
N GLY A 223 3.69 -4.39 -22.07
CA GLY A 223 2.25 -4.23 -21.81
C GLY A 223 1.98 -2.94 -21.05
N LYS A 224 0.69 -2.66 -20.81
CA LYS A 224 0.25 -1.42 -20.16
C LYS A 224 0.12 -1.55 -18.63
N GLY A 225 0.40 -2.73 -18.07
CA GLY A 225 0.25 -3.00 -16.66
C GLY A 225 -1.01 -3.79 -16.31
N THR A 226 -1.29 -3.87 -15.02
CA THR A 226 -2.47 -4.54 -14.46
C THR A 226 -3.22 -3.53 -13.60
N GLU A 227 -4.47 -3.25 -13.97
CA GLU A 227 -5.37 -2.49 -13.13
C GLU A 227 -5.99 -3.41 -12.07
N PHE A 228 -6.09 -2.90 -10.86
CA PHE A 228 -6.68 -3.62 -9.72
C PHE A 228 -7.84 -2.78 -9.17
N PHE A 229 -9.02 -3.38 -9.14
CA PHE A 229 -10.23 -2.77 -8.62
C PHE A 229 -10.66 -3.50 -7.34
N VAL A 230 -10.96 -2.77 -6.28
CA VAL A 230 -11.63 -3.27 -5.09
C VAL A 230 -13.13 -3.11 -5.32
N ASP A 231 -13.81 -4.22 -5.64
CA ASP A 231 -15.24 -4.21 -5.92
C ASP A 231 -16.07 -4.11 -4.63
N SER A 232 -15.59 -4.76 -3.56
CA SER A 232 -16.16 -4.66 -2.21
C SER A 232 -15.11 -4.95 -1.15
N MET A 233 -15.25 -4.33 0.03
CA MET A 233 -14.38 -4.57 1.18
C MET A 233 -15.19 -4.45 2.49
N ILE A 234 -14.97 -5.39 3.39
CA ILE A 234 -15.55 -5.42 4.73
C ILE A 234 -14.42 -5.61 5.72
N PHE A 235 -14.29 -4.67 6.65
CA PHE A 235 -13.31 -4.74 7.74
C PHE A 235 -13.91 -5.44 8.96
N ASN A 236 -13.08 -6.05 9.78
CA ASN A 236 -13.41 -6.72 11.03
C ASN A 236 -14.53 -7.77 10.89
N ALA A 237 -14.62 -8.39 9.69
CA ALA A 237 -15.58 -9.44 9.41
C ALA A 237 -15.26 -10.72 10.21
N GLU A 238 -16.29 -11.44 10.64
CA GLU A 238 -16.10 -12.78 11.18
C GLU A 238 -15.69 -13.74 10.06
N ILE A 239 -14.54 -14.37 10.21
CA ILE A 239 -14.03 -15.36 9.26
C ILE A 239 -13.82 -16.68 10.00
N PRO A 240 -14.51 -17.75 9.58
CA PRO A 240 -14.35 -19.06 10.21
C PRO A 240 -12.90 -19.58 10.09
N ASP A 241 -12.40 -20.21 11.14
CA ASP A 241 -10.99 -20.67 11.20
C ASP A 241 -10.64 -21.68 10.11
N TYR A 242 -11.59 -22.51 9.67
CA TYR A 242 -11.36 -23.50 8.63
C TYR A 242 -10.90 -22.88 7.29
N ILE A 243 -11.22 -21.61 7.03
CA ILE A 243 -10.80 -20.90 5.79
C ILE A 243 -9.27 -20.87 5.70
N PHE A 244 -8.57 -20.68 6.81
CA PHE A 244 -7.11 -20.60 6.84
C PHE A 244 -6.47 -21.96 7.09
N THR A 245 -6.98 -23.00 6.44
CA THR A 245 -6.41 -24.36 6.54
C THR A 245 -6.09 -24.91 5.14
N LYS A 246 -5.10 -25.81 5.06
CA LYS A 246 -4.79 -26.51 3.79
C LYS A 246 -5.97 -27.34 3.28
N ALA A 247 -6.85 -27.81 4.17
CA ALA A 247 -8.05 -28.53 3.79
C ALA A 247 -9.05 -27.64 3.02
N ALA A 248 -9.10 -26.34 3.30
CA ALA A 248 -9.97 -25.40 2.59
C ALA A 248 -9.61 -25.25 1.10
N LEU A 249 -8.35 -25.51 0.73
CA LEU A 249 -7.92 -25.46 -0.67
C LEU A 249 -8.68 -26.46 -1.57
N ARG A 250 -9.15 -27.58 -1.00
CA ARG A 250 -9.83 -28.66 -1.76
C ARG A 250 -11.34 -28.74 -1.57
N ARG A 251 -11.93 -27.83 -0.80
CA ARG A 251 -13.39 -27.77 -0.55
C ARG A 251 -14.14 -27.02 -1.62
#